data_c91771936507f3cc8215a5c230e00288
#
_entry.id   c91771936507f3cc8215a5c230e00288
#
_cell.length_a   1.000
_cell.length_b   1.000
_cell.length_c   1.000
_cell.angle_alpha   90.00
_cell.angle_beta   90.00
_cell.angle_gamma   90.00
#
_symmetry.space_group_name_H-M   'P 1'
#
loop_
_entity.id
_entity.type
_entity.pdbx_description
1 polymer ?
#
loop_
_entity_poly.entity_id
_entity_poly.type
_entity_poly.pdbx_seq_one_letter_code
_entity_poly.pdbx_strand_id
1 'polypeptide(L)'
;MANQDLTAELALDLSVAAAHVLGEAGAFGHRQPTALVARDPRASGEFLEAAVCAGLASAGVDVLRVGVIPTPAAAYLVNEYRTDLGVMLSASHNPMPDNGIKFFSRGGVKLPDDLEDAIEQRMGEPWARPIGDKVGRIRYTPQAVDTYVDHLVRSLRQQDTLKGMKIVLDTANGASFHTATAAFAAQGAEVVAIHDQPDGLNINERCGSTHPEKLQAKVVEVGADMGLAFDGDADRCLAVDHEGNIVDGDHIIAILALALQEDHRLASNTVVATIMSNLGLIIAMRQHDIHVDQTKVGDRYVLESMNANGFSLGGEQSGHVIMSEFATTGDGVLTGLHLAARVARTGKTLKELASVMTRLPQALINAVSYTHLRAHET
;
A
#
# COMPACT_ATOMS: atom_id res chain seq x y z
N MET A 1 10.22 -1.28 17.84
CA MET A 1 9.00 -0.80 18.58
C MET A 1 9.17 0.66 18.92
N ALA A 2 8.06 1.41 18.96
CA ALA A 2 8.08 2.82 19.37
C ALA A 2 8.62 2.98 20.81
N ASN A 3 9.40 4.02 21.05
CA ASN A 3 10.15 4.31 22.30
C ASN A 3 11.17 3.24 22.75
N GLN A 4 11.38 2.20 21.97
CA GLN A 4 12.47 1.24 22.19
C GLN A 4 13.53 1.43 21.10
N ASP A 5 13.15 1.23 19.84
CA ASP A 5 14.05 1.35 18.71
C ASP A 5 13.77 2.64 17.90
N LEU A 6 12.49 3.06 17.83
CA LEU A 6 12.03 4.24 17.13
C LEU A 6 11.53 5.28 18.15
N THR A 7 12.42 6.20 18.55
CA THR A 7 12.11 7.29 19.49
C THR A 7 11.73 8.59 18.78
N ALA A 8 11.20 9.56 19.52
CA ALA A 8 10.91 10.88 18.96
C ALA A 8 12.17 11.60 18.47
N GLU A 9 13.28 11.47 19.20
CA GLU A 9 14.57 12.03 18.84
C GLU A 9 15.09 11.43 17.54
N LEU A 10 15.01 10.09 17.40
CA LEU A 10 15.41 9.39 16.19
C LEU A 10 14.55 9.84 14.99
N ALA A 11 13.24 9.92 15.15
CA ALA A 11 12.32 10.36 14.11
C ALA A 11 12.58 11.79 13.66
N LEU A 12 12.93 12.68 14.62
CA LEU A 12 13.31 14.06 14.33
C LEU A 12 14.62 14.11 13.55
N ASP A 13 15.67 13.42 14.02
CA ASP A 13 16.99 13.43 13.39
C ASP A 13 16.96 12.82 12.00
N LEU A 14 16.24 11.70 11.82
CA LEU A 14 16.04 11.07 10.53
C LEU A 14 15.36 12.02 9.53
N SER A 15 14.36 12.77 9.99
CA SER A 15 13.64 13.73 9.15
C SER A 15 14.51 14.92 8.73
N VAL A 16 15.37 15.36 9.62
CA VAL A 16 16.37 16.40 9.32
C VAL A 16 17.39 15.91 8.31
N ALA A 17 17.96 14.72 8.53
CA ALA A 17 18.90 14.10 7.60
C ALA A 17 18.27 13.91 6.23
N ALA A 18 17.02 13.41 6.17
CA ALA A 18 16.27 13.26 4.91
C ALA A 18 16.12 14.58 4.16
N ALA A 19 15.75 15.67 4.84
CA ALA A 19 15.62 16.98 4.21
C ALA A 19 16.96 17.45 3.59
N HIS A 20 18.07 17.25 4.26
CA HIS A 20 19.39 17.66 3.78
C HIS A 20 19.90 16.77 2.65
N VAL A 21 19.86 15.45 2.81
CA VAL A 21 20.31 14.49 1.79
C VAL A 21 19.51 14.66 0.49
N LEU A 22 18.20 14.75 0.57
CA LEU A 22 17.35 14.94 -0.63
C LEU A 22 17.56 16.33 -1.25
N GLY A 23 17.80 17.36 -0.43
CA GLY A 23 18.14 18.69 -0.92
C GLY A 23 19.46 18.71 -1.68
N GLU A 24 20.50 18.09 -1.17
CA GLU A 24 21.82 17.97 -1.80
C GLU A 24 21.79 17.08 -3.06
N ALA A 25 20.94 16.05 -3.07
CA ALA A 25 20.69 15.22 -4.25
C ALA A 25 19.88 15.94 -5.35
N GLY A 26 19.49 17.22 -5.11
CA GLY A 26 18.76 18.03 -6.10
C GLY A 26 17.27 17.70 -6.19
N ALA A 27 16.71 16.96 -5.23
CA ALA A 27 15.28 16.65 -5.19
C ALA A 27 14.43 17.91 -4.99
N PHE A 28 14.97 18.94 -4.35
CA PHE A 28 14.28 20.22 -4.12
C PHE A 28 14.62 21.21 -5.23
N GLY A 29 13.58 21.87 -5.77
CA GLY A 29 13.78 22.96 -6.74
C GLY A 29 14.21 24.25 -6.04
N HIS A 30 14.13 25.39 -6.77
CA HIS A 30 14.50 26.70 -6.24
C HIS A 30 13.45 27.31 -5.30
N ARG A 31 12.28 26.70 -5.12
CA ARG A 31 11.23 27.09 -4.18
C ARG A 31 11.45 26.50 -2.79
N GLN A 32 10.73 27.02 -1.81
CA GLN A 32 10.63 26.39 -0.50
C GLN A 32 10.20 24.93 -0.67
N PRO A 33 10.99 23.94 -0.17
CA PRO A 33 10.63 22.54 -0.30
C PRO A 33 9.39 22.19 0.52
N THR A 34 8.65 21.20 0.05
CA THR A 34 7.40 20.78 0.67
C THR A 34 7.40 19.27 0.93
N ALA A 35 6.86 18.87 2.08
CA ALA A 35 6.68 17.47 2.46
C ALA A 35 5.21 17.17 2.78
N LEU A 36 4.76 15.96 2.45
CA LEU A 36 3.51 15.40 2.95
C LEU A 36 3.83 14.44 4.09
N VAL A 37 3.10 14.52 5.21
CA VAL A 37 3.26 13.60 6.34
C VAL A 37 1.91 12.95 6.66
N ALA A 38 1.90 11.62 6.65
CA ALA A 38 0.77 10.76 6.90
C ALA A 38 1.11 9.67 7.93
N ARG A 39 0.10 9.07 8.52
CA ARG A 39 0.27 7.95 9.44
C ARG A 39 -0.89 6.95 9.38
N ASP A 40 -0.65 5.76 9.91
CA ASP A 40 -1.72 4.86 10.31
C ASP A 40 -2.29 5.25 11.70
N PRO A 41 -3.34 4.58 12.21
CA PRO A 41 -3.98 5.00 13.46
C PRO A 41 -3.24 4.58 14.73
N ARG A 42 -2.05 3.96 14.69
CA ARG A 42 -1.29 3.57 15.89
C ARG A 42 -1.11 4.76 16.83
N ALA A 43 -1.33 4.55 18.13
CA ALA A 43 -1.15 5.60 19.13
C ALA A 43 0.26 6.21 19.11
N SER A 44 1.29 5.38 18.84
CA SER A 44 2.67 5.87 18.69
C SER A 44 2.86 6.79 17.47
N GLY A 45 1.98 6.71 16.46
CA GLY A 45 2.02 7.59 15.31
C GLY A 45 1.82 9.07 15.66
N GLU A 46 1.12 9.38 16.75
CA GLU A 46 0.83 10.77 17.13
C GLU A 46 2.09 11.55 17.51
N PHE A 47 2.91 11.00 18.40
CA PHE A 47 4.14 11.68 18.80
C PHE A 47 5.25 11.57 17.73
N LEU A 48 5.29 10.46 16.98
CA LEU A 48 6.23 10.29 15.87
C LEU A 48 5.93 11.28 14.73
N GLU A 49 4.66 11.49 14.39
CA GLU A 49 4.25 12.53 13.42
C GLU A 49 4.70 13.92 13.86
N ALA A 50 4.53 14.24 15.15
CA ALA A 50 4.95 15.53 15.68
C ALA A 50 6.49 15.72 15.57
N ALA A 51 7.26 14.68 15.87
CA ALA A 51 8.73 14.70 15.77
C ALA A 51 9.19 14.84 14.30
N VAL A 52 8.61 14.07 13.38
CA VAL A 52 8.88 14.16 11.93
C VAL A 52 8.56 15.55 11.41
N CYS A 53 7.39 16.09 11.72
CA CYS A 53 7.00 17.44 11.31
C CYS A 53 7.95 18.51 11.86
N ALA A 54 8.37 18.37 13.12
CA ALA A 54 9.33 19.30 13.74
C ALA A 54 10.70 19.22 13.07
N GLY A 55 11.19 18.00 12.77
CA GLY A 55 12.45 17.78 12.07
C GLY A 55 12.45 18.44 10.70
N LEU A 56 11.47 18.12 9.85
CA LEU A 56 11.33 18.68 8.51
C LEU A 56 11.21 20.22 8.54
N ALA A 57 10.31 20.76 9.36
CA ALA A 57 10.10 22.20 9.45
C ALA A 57 11.36 22.94 9.96
N SER A 58 12.10 22.35 10.92
CA SER A 58 13.35 22.91 11.42
C SER A 58 14.47 22.89 10.37
N ALA A 59 14.38 22.01 9.38
CA ALA A 59 15.29 21.94 8.24
C ALA A 59 14.84 22.83 7.06
N GLY A 60 13.74 23.59 7.21
CA GLY A 60 13.25 24.52 6.19
C GLY A 60 12.25 23.93 5.21
N VAL A 61 11.65 22.78 5.52
CA VAL A 61 10.65 22.14 4.66
C VAL A 61 9.24 22.50 5.15
N ASP A 62 8.39 22.99 4.26
CA ASP A 62 6.96 23.18 4.55
C ASP A 62 6.27 21.81 4.63
N VAL A 63 5.48 21.57 5.66
CA VAL A 63 4.85 20.29 5.94
C VAL A 63 3.33 20.37 5.76
N LEU A 64 2.79 19.47 4.94
CA LEU A 64 1.37 19.20 4.81
C LEU A 64 1.03 17.96 5.64
N ARG A 65 0.43 18.15 6.82
CA ARG A 65 -0.09 17.05 7.64
C ARG A 65 -1.43 16.61 7.10
N VAL A 66 -1.57 15.34 6.75
CA VAL A 66 -2.82 14.78 6.21
C VAL A 66 -3.53 13.84 7.18
N GLY A 67 -2.89 13.48 8.30
CA GLY A 67 -3.48 12.64 9.34
C GLY A 67 -3.47 11.17 8.99
N VAL A 68 -4.53 10.44 9.40
CA VAL A 68 -4.63 8.99 9.18
C VAL A 68 -5.18 8.72 7.79
N ILE A 69 -4.33 8.14 6.93
CA ILE A 69 -4.67 7.71 5.57
C ILE A 69 -3.84 6.48 5.18
N PRO A 70 -4.27 5.66 4.21
CA PRO A 70 -3.50 4.55 3.66
C PRO A 70 -2.12 4.94 3.12
N THR A 71 -1.17 4.01 3.16
CA THR A 71 0.15 4.18 2.53
C THR A 71 0.03 4.55 1.04
N PRO A 72 -0.78 3.86 0.21
CA PRO A 72 -0.97 4.27 -1.18
C PRO A 72 -1.60 5.66 -1.33
N ALA A 73 -2.46 6.08 -0.40
CA ALA A 73 -2.99 7.43 -0.39
C ALA A 73 -1.88 8.48 -0.18
N ALA A 74 -0.95 8.22 0.74
CA ALA A 74 0.20 9.10 0.94
C ALA A 74 1.04 9.21 -0.33
N ALA A 75 1.35 8.08 -0.99
CA ALA A 75 2.08 8.05 -2.26
C ALA A 75 1.35 8.84 -3.36
N TYR A 76 0.05 8.60 -3.55
CA TYR A 76 -0.77 9.33 -4.50
C TYR A 76 -0.77 10.86 -4.25
N LEU A 77 -0.98 11.26 -2.99
CA LEU A 77 -1.06 12.68 -2.62
C LEU A 77 0.27 13.42 -2.72
N VAL A 78 1.42 12.74 -2.56
CA VAL A 78 2.73 13.30 -2.85
C VAL A 78 2.80 13.78 -4.31
N ASN A 79 2.30 12.97 -5.24
CA ASN A 79 2.22 13.34 -6.65
C ASN A 79 1.17 14.42 -6.92
N GLU A 80 -0.04 14.27 -6.39
CA GLU A 80 -1.16 15.17 -6.63
C GLU A 80 -0.89 16.58 -6.12
N TYR A 81 -0.36 16.72 -4.90
CA TYR A 81 0.00 18.00 -4.31
C TYR A 81 1.38 18.50 -4.73
N ARG A 82 2.10 17.70 -5.56
CA ARG A 82 3.44 18.02 -6.07
C ARG A 82 4.41 18.36 -4.94
N THR A 83 4.34 17.64 -3.83
CA THR A 83 5.31 17.79 -2.77
C THR A 83 6.66 17.18 -3.17
N ASP A 84 7.74 17.64 -2.57
CA ASP A 84 9.09 17.21 -2.92
C ASP A 84 9.45 15.89 -2.25
N LEU A 85 8.80 15.59 -1.12
CA LEU A 85 8.90 14.29 -0.45
C LEU A 85 7.60 13.95 0.27
N GLY A 86 7.45 12.69 0.63
CA GLY A 86 6.39 12.18 1.50
C GLY A 86 6.96 11.35 2.63
N VAL A 87 6.28 11.35 3.75
CA VAL A 87 6.60 10.49 4.91
C VAL A 87 5.33 9.77 5.35
N MET A 88 5.40 8.46 5.44
CA MET A 88 4.34 7.62 6.00
C MET A 88 4.83 6.91 7.25
N LEU A 89 4.10 7.10 8.34
CA LEU A 89 4.34 6.46 9.62
C LEU A 89 3.43 5.24 9.75
N SER A 90 3.99 4.06 9.55
CA SER A 90 3.29 2.78 9.63
C SER A 90 4.25 1.60 9.69
N ALA A 91 3.80 0.51 10.31
CA ALA A 91 4.43 -0.81 10.23
C ALA A 91 3.53 -1.83 9.51
N SER A 92 2.65 -1.36 8.60
CA SER A 92 1.76 -2.18 7.77
C SER A 92 0.98 -3.21 8.59
N HIS A 93 1.12 -4.49 8.30
CA HIS A 93 0.42 -5.60 8.93
C HIS A 93 0.99 -6.03 10.30
N ASN A 94 2.06 -5.41 10.78
CA ASN A 94 2.67 -5.74 12.06
C ASN A 94 1.74 -5.44 13.25
N PRO A 95 1.94 -6.09 14.41
CA PRO A 95 1.21 -5.78 15.64
C PRO A 95 1.33 -4.30 16.06
N MET A 96 0.38 -3.84 16.87
CA MET A 96 0.26 -2.44 17.29
C MET A 96 1.55 -1.83 17.89
N PRO A 97 2.37 -2.54 18.70
CA PRO A 97 3.58 -1.94 19.29
C PRO A 97 4.65 -1.54 18.27
N ASP A 98 4.62 -2.12 17.07
CA ASP A 98 5.56 -1.79 16.01
C ASP A 98 5.16 -0.47 15.35
N ASN A 99 6.15 0.23 14.81
CA ASN A 99 5.95 1.37 13.94
C ASN A 99 7.16 1.48 12.99
N GLY A 100 7.02 2.28 11.93
CA GLY A 100 8.06 2.50 10.94
C GLY A 100 7.90 3.88 10.29
N ILE A 101 8.95 4.30 9.62
CA ILE A 101 8.96 5.52 8.81
C ILE A 101 9.34 5.11 7.39
N LYS A 102 8.46 5.42 6.44
CA LYS A 102 8.66 5.20 5.00
C LYS A 102 8.76 6.54 4.31
N PHE A 103 9.76 6.71 3.44
CA PHE A 103 9.91 7.93 2.65
C PHE A 103 9.48 7.71 1.20
N PHE A 104 8.89 8.74 0.61
CA PHE A 104 8.57 8.81 -0.82
C PHE A 104 9.29 10.00 -1.43
N SER A 105 9.87 9.80 -2.59
CA SER A 105 10.38 10.87 -3.44
C SER A 105 9.23 11.58 -4.17
N ARG A 106 9.56 12.66 -4.84
CA ARG A 106 8.64 13.36 -5.74
C ARG A 106 7.97 12.36 -6.70
N GLY A 107 6.65 12.51 -6.89
CA GLY A 107 5.85 11.58 -7.69
C GLY A 107 5.29 10.41 -6.89
N GLY A 108 5.55 10.33 -5.57
CA GLY A 108 5.03 9.26 -4.70
C GLY A 108 5.70 7.91 -4.92
N VAL A 109 6.95 7.92 -5.34
CA VAL A 109 7.77 6.72 -5.54
C VAL A 109 8.61 6.46 -4.29
N LYS A 110 8.74 5.20 -3.87
CA LYS A 110 9.59 4.78 -2.76
C LYS A 110 11.03 5.24 -2.99
N LEU A 111 11.73 5.67 -1.94
CA LEU A 111 13.13 6.05 -2.09
C LEU A 111 13.99 4.87 -2.55
N PRO A 112 15.02 5.12 -3.40
CA PRO A 112 16.09 4.16 -3.65
C PRO A 112 16.90 3.87 -2.37
N ASP A 113 17.41 2.64 -2.23
CA ASP A 113 18.17 2.22 -1.03
C ASP A 113 19.42 3.06 -0.79
N ASP A 114 20.11 3.48 -1.83
CA ASP A 114 21.30 4.33 -1.74
C ASP A 114 20.98 5.68 -1.09
N LEU A 115 19.79 6.22 -1.31
CA LEU A 115 19.33 7.44 -0.62
C LEU A 115 18.89 7.15 0.81
N GLU A 116 18.22 6.01 1.06
CA GLU A 116 17.87 5.59 2.42
C GLU A 116 19.13 5.37 3.27
N ASP A 117 20.11 4.64 2.74
CA ASP A 117 21.42 4.44 3.37
C ASP A 117 22.17 5.77 3.65
N ALA A 118 22.13 6.70 2.68
CA ALA A 118 22.75 8.01 2.86
C ALA A 118 22.06 8.84 3.94
N ILE A 119 20.73 8.75 4.08
CA ILE A 119 19.99 9.41 5.15
C ILE A 119 20.38 8.84 6.51
N GLU A 120 20.43 7.50 6.64
CA GLU A 120 20.80 6.84 7.89
C GLU A 120 22.24 7.16 8.32
N GLN A 121 23.19 7.16 7.39
CA GLN A 121 24.61 7.45 7.64
C GLN A 121 24.85 8.88 8.14
N ARG A 122 23.97 9.82 7.78
CA ARG A 122 24.14 11.25 8.09
C ARG A 122 23.27 11.73 9.23
N MET A 123 22.61 10.82 9.95
CA MET A 123 21.91 11.15 11.18
C MET A 123 22.86 11.68 12.24
N GLY A 124 22.39 12.62 13.05
CA GLY A 124 23.17 13.24 14.13
C GLY A 124 24.26 14.22 13.66
N GLU A 125 24.40 14.48 12.34
CA GLU A 125 25.30 15.54 11.87
C GLU A 125 24.85 16.94 12.36
N PRO A 126 25.80 17.85 12.62
CA PRO A 126 25.48 19.20 13.05
C PRO A 126 25.02 20.07 11.88
N TRP A 127 23.80 19.84 11.38
CA TRP A 127 23.24 20.58 10.27
C TRP A 127 22.99 22.07 10.60
N ALA A 128 23.32 22.94 9.64
CA ALA A 128 22.93 24.33 9.70
C ALA A 128 21.39 24.46 9.58
N ARG A 129 20.77 25.15 10.53
CA ARG A 129 19.31 25.36 10.53
C ARG A 129 18.97 26.69 9.87
N PRO A 130 17.96 26.75 9.01
CA PRO A 130 17.46 28.01 8.48
C PRO A 130 16.84 28.86 9.60
N ILE A 131 16.89 30.18 9.45
CA ILE A 131 16.37 31.15 10.41
C ILE A 131 15.37 32.11 9.75
N GLY A 132 14.54 32.74 10.57
CA GLY A 132 13.61 33.77 10.12
C GLY A 132 12.52 33.22 9.21
N ASP A 133 12.39 33.78 8.04
CA ASP A 133 11.39 33.43 7.02
C ASP A 133 11.68 32.14 6.25
N LYS A 134 12.86 31.55 6.48
CA LYS A 134 13.28 30.29 5.84
C LYS A 134 12.93 29.03 6.64
N VAL A 135 12.34 29.16 7.83
CA VAL A 135 11.84 28.01 8.59
C VAL A 135 10.60 27.43 7.88
N GLY A 136 10.45 26.11 7.91
CA GLY A 136 9.27 25.45 7.34
C GLY A 136 8.01 25.71 8.17
N ARG A 137 6.86 25.67 7.50
CA ARG A 137 5.54 25.84 8.10
C ARG A 137 4.81 24.49 8.15
N ILE A 138 4.10 24.22 9.24
CA ILE A 138 3.30 23.01 9.39
C ILE A 138 1.83 23.39 9.22
N ARG A 139 1.13 22.73 8.28
CA ARG A 139 -0.27 22.98 7.98
C ARG A 139 -1.04 21.67 7.95
N TYR A 140 -2.25 21.65 8.48
CA TYR A 140 -3.16 20.52 8.37
C TYR A 140 -3.98 20.66 7.06
N THR A 141 -4.13 19.53 6.36
CA THR A 141 -4.76 19.44 5.04
C THR A 141 -5.92 18.43 5.10
N PRO A 142 -7.10 18.84 5.62
CA PRO A 142 -8.22 17.91 5.87
C PRO A 142 -8.82 17.32 4.59
N GLN A 143 -8.73 18.01 3.46
CA GLN A 143 -9.27 17.56 2.16
C GLN A 143 -8.48 16.40 1.52
N ALA A 144 -7.38 15.97 2.14
CA ALA A 144 -6.54 14.89 1.62
C ALA A 144 -7.30 13.58 1.47
N VAL A 145 -8.17 13.26 2.43
CA VAL A 145 -9.02 12.05 2.42
C VAL A 145 -9.95 12.08 1.21
N ASP A 146 -10.68 13.18 1.01
CA ASP A 146 -11.63 13.32 -0.09
C ASP A 146 -10.90 13.29 -1.45
N THR A 147 -9.72 13.92 -1.55
CA THR A 147 -8.89 13.89 -2.76
C THR A 147 -8.50 12.46 -3.16
N TYR A 148 -8.13 11.63 -2.19
CA TYR A 148 -7.80 10.23 -2.46
C TYR A 148 -9.05 9.40 -2.78
N VAL A 149 -10.16 9.57 -2.05
CA VAL A 149 -11.43 8.89 -2.36
C VAL A 149 -11.90 9.23 -3.77
N ASP A 150 -11.81 10.49 -4.18
CA ASP A 150 -12.12 10.93 -5.53
C ASP A 150 -11.23 10.28 -6.60
N HIS A 151 -9.95 10.06 -6.29
CA HIS A 151 -9.04 9.33 -7.17
C HIS A 151 -9.47 7.88 -7.33
N LEU A 152 -9.77 7.19 -6.24
CA LEU A 152 -10.25 5.80 -6.25
C LEU A 152 -11.53 5.66 -7.09
N VAL A 153 -12.49 6.54 -6.88
CA VAL A 153 -13.75 6.56 -7.63
C VAL A 153 -13.52 6.79 -9.12
N ARG A 154 -12.63 7.73 -9.46
CA ARG A 154 -12.33 8.07 -10.88
C ARG A 154 -11.47 7.00 -11.58
N SER A 155 -10.82 6.08 -10.85
CA SER A 155 -10.06 4.98 -11.44
C SER A 155 -10.94 3.97 -12.15
N LEU A 156 -12.21 3.85 -11.75
CA LEU A 156 -13.19 3.01 -12.39
C LEU A 156 -13.72 3.66 -13.69
N ARG A 157 -14.26 2.86 -14.59
CA ARG A 157 -14.88 3.38 -15.79
C ARG A 157 -16.16 4.13 -15.45
N GLN A 158 -16.52 5.11 -16.27
CA GLN A 158 -17.71 5.92 -16.06
C GLN A 158 -19.01 5.11 -15.95
N GLN A 159 -19.10 3.94 -16.62
CA GLN A 159 -20.26 3.05 -16.58
C GLN A 159 -20.22 2.04 -15.45
N ASP A 160 -19.08 1.89 -14.76
CA ASP A 160 -18.97 0.92 -13.66
C ASP A 160 -19.76 1.44 -12.46
N THR A 161 -20.50 0.55 -11.83
CA THR A 161 -21.27 0.83 -10.63
C THR A 161 -21.33 -0.42 -9.76
N LEU A 162 -21.32 -0.24 -8.46
CA LEU A 162 -21.49 -1.32 -7.49
C LEU A 162 -22.93 -1.34 -6.92
N LYS A 163 -23.85 -0.60 -7.55
CA LYS A 163 -25.25 -0.56 -7.12
C LYS A 163 -25.88 -1.95 -7.15
N GLY A 164 -26.43 -2.33 -6.00
CA GLY A 164 -27.04 -3.65 -5.79
C GLY A 164 -26.10 -4.71 -5.29
N MET A 165 -24.80 -4.41 -5.16
CA MET A 165 -23.84 -5.28 -4.49
C MET A 165 -23.82 -4.98 -2.98
N LYS A 166 -23.81 -6.04 -2.16
CA LYS A 166 -23.53 -5.99 -0.73
C LYS A 166 -22.12 -6.49 -0.49
N ILE A 167 -21.27 -5.63 0.10
CA ILE A 167 -19.85 -5.90 0.28
C ILE A 167 -19.47 -5.72 1.75
N VAL A 168 -18.80 -6.72 2.33
CA VAL A 168 -18.22 -6.60 3.66
C VAL A 168 -16.78 -6.09 3.54
N LEU A 169 -16.44 -5.04 4.27
CA LEU A 169 -15.08 -4.48 4.32
C LEU A 169 -14.50 -4.68 5.72
N ASP A 170 -13.38 -5.40 5.82
CA ASP A 170 -12.56 -5.48 7.02
C ASP A 170 -11.39 -4.51 6.88
N THR A 171 -11.43 -3.41 7.61
CA THR A 171 -10.42 -2.36 7.54
C THR A 171 -9.29 -2.51 8.55
N ALA A 172 -9.20 -3.66 9.23
CA ALA A 172 -8.15 -4.00 10.20
C ALA A 172 -7.99 -3.00 11.37
N ASN A 173 -9.00 -2.18 11.68
CA ASN A 173 -8.87 -0.98 12.50
C ASN A 173 -7.67 -0.13 12.05
N GLY A 174 -7.41 -0.10 10.75
CA GLY A 174 -6.26 0.49 10.10
C GLY A 174 -6.57 1.80 9.40
N ALA A 175 -5.65 2.22 8.54
CA ALA A 175 -5.69 3.53 7.90
C ALA A 175 -6.81 3.69 6.85
N SER A 176 -7.37 2.58 6.34
CA SER A 176 -8.45 2.61 5.34
C SER A 176 -9.86 2.71 5.92
N PHE A 177 -10.02 2.75 7.25
CA PHE A 177 -11.34 2.69 7.92
C PHE A 177 -12.36 3.67 7.36
N HIS A 178 -11.92 4.86 6.99
CA HIS A 178 -12.78 5.88 6.39
C HIS A 178 -12.76 5.83 4.86
N THR A 179 -11.57 5.72 4.25
CA THR A 179 -11.39 5.84 2.79
C THR A 179 -12.01 4.67 2.04
N ALA A 180 -11.89 3.44 2.54
CA ALA A 180 -12.49 2.28 1.91
C ALA A 180 -14.02 2.37 1.92
N THR A 181 -14.62 2.60 3.08
CA THR A 181 -16.08 2.73 3.21
C THR A 181 -16.63 3.84 2.31
N ALA A 182 -15.97 5.01 2.30
CA ALA A 182 -16.39 6.14 1.47
C ALA A 182 -16.32 5.82 -0.02
N ALA A 183 -15.22 5.20 -0.49
CA ALA A 183 -15.03 4.89 -1.91
C ALA A 183 -16.04 3.86 -2.43
N PHE A 184 -16.30 2.79 -1.69
CA PHE A 184 -17.27 1.77 -2.08
C PHE A 184 -18.72 2.30 -2.02
N ALA A 185 -19.06 3.07 -1.00
CA ALA A 185 -20.38 3.72 -0.89
C ALA A 185 -20.61 4.73 -2.02
N ALA A 186 -19.59 5.51 -2.40
CA ALA A 186 -19.68 6.45 -3.52
C ALA A 186 -19.97 5.75 -4.87
N GLN A 187 -19.56 4.47 -5.02
CA GLN A 187 -19.88 3.65 -6.18
C GLN A 187 -21.24 2.94 -6.10
N GLY A 188 -21.97 3.13 -5.00
CA GLY A 188 -23.33 2.64 -4.79
C GLY A 188 -23.43 1.26 -4.16
N ALA A 189 -22.35 0.73 -3.58
CA ALA A 189 -22.39 -0.53 -2.82
C ALA A 189 -23.15 -0.37 -1.49
N GLU A 190 -23.86 -1.42 -1.07
CA GLU A 190 -24.28 -1.59 0.31
C GLU A 190 -23.09 -2.12 1.13
N VAL A 191 -22.48 -1.24 1.92
CA VAL A 191 -21.25 -1.54 2.66
C VAL A 191 -21.58 -2.00 4.07
N VAL A 192 -21.04 -3.15 4.47
CA VAL A 192 -21.00 -3.62 5.86
C VAL A 192 -19.55 -3.56 6.33
N ALA A 193 -19.19 -2.56 7.12
CA ALA A 193 -17.85 -2.42 7.65
C ALA A 193 -17.68 -3.19 8.96
N ILE A 194 -16.52 -3.85 9.12
CA ILE A 194 -16.06 -4.48 10.35
C ILE A 194 -14.63 -4.03 10.66
N HIS A 195 -14.26 -4.03 11.93
CA HIS A 195 -12.96 -3.54 12.40
C HIS A 195 -12.64 -2.14 11.83
N ASP A 196 -13.61 -1.24 11.91
CA ASP A 196 -13.59 0.13 11.37
C ASP A 196 -13.61 1.21 12.47
N GLN A 197 -13.29 0.81 13.72
CA GLN A 197 -13.25 1.68 14.89
C GLN A 197 -11.82 1.69 15.48
N PRO A 198 -10.84 2.36 14.82
CA PRO A 198 -9.49 2.42 15.35
C PRO A 198 -9.45 3.24 16.65
N ASP A 199 -8.85 2.68 17.69
CA ASP A 199 -8.62 3.32 18.98
C ASP A 199 -7.13 3.60 19.26
N GLY A 200 -6.27 3.32 18.30
CA GLY A 200 -4.81 3.46 18.39
C GLY A 200 -4.09 2.23 18.94
N LEU A 201 -4.82 1.28 19.51
CA LEU A 201 -4.25 0.07 20.15
C LEU A 201 -4.70 -1.23 19.48
N ASN A 202 -5.75 -1.19 18.67
CA ASN A 202 -6.43 -2.36 18.11
C ASN A 202 -6.12 -2.65 16.62
N ILE A 203 -5.19 -1.92 16.01
CA ILE A 203 -4.79 -2.15 14.61
C ILE A 203 -4.27 -3.58 14.40
N ASN A 204 -4.73 -4.27 13.37
CA ASN A 204 -4.38 -5.65 13.02
C ASN A 204 -4.68 -6.69 14.12
N GLU A 205 -5.44 -6.36 15.15
CA GLU A 205 -5.70 -7.28 16.25
C GLU A 205 -6.71 -8.36 15.84
N ARG A 206 -6.20 -9.50 15.34
CA ARG A 206 -7.00 -10.63 14.84
C ARG A 206 -8.07 -10.20 13.82
N CYS A 207 -7.66 -9.38 12.87
CA CYS A 207 -8.51 -8.84 11.81
C CYS A 207 -7.69 -8.49 10.56
N GLY A 208 -8.37 -8.06 9.51
CA GLY A 208 -7.78 -7.67 8.26
C GLY A 208 -7.20 -8.83 7.44
N SER A 209 -6.31 -8.52 6.51
CA SER A 209 -5.80 -9.49 5.54
C SER A 209 -4.97 -10.63 6.15
N THR A 210 -4.42 -10.45 7.34
CA THR A 210 -3.66 -11.49 8.06
C THR A 210 -4.53 -12.43 8.91
N HIS A 211 -5.77 -12.04 9.19
CA HIS A 211 -6.74 -12.80 9.98
C HIS A 211 -8.16 -12.67 9.39
N PRO A 212 -8.43 -13.27 8.22
CA PRO A 212 -9.68 -13.07 7.49
C PRO A 212 -10.88 -13.88 8.04
N GLU A 213 -10.73 -14.67 9.10
CA GLU A 213 -11.73 -15.61 9.59
C GLU A 213 -13.05 -14.91 9.96
N LYS A 214 -12.97 -13.71 10.56
CA LYS A 214 -14.16 -12.93 10.91
C LYS A 214 -14.83 -12.35 9.67
N LEU A 215 -14.05 -11.94 8.67
CA LEU A 215 -14.59 -11.50 7.39
C LEU A 215 -15.33 -12.64 6.69
N GLN A 216 -14.72 -13.84 6.62
CA GLN A 216 -15.35 -15.03 6.03
C GLN A 216 -16.70 -15.34 6.68
N ALA A 217 -16.74 -15.37 8.01
CA ALA A 217 -17.98 -15.60 8.76
C ALA A 217 -19.02 -14.51 8.49
N LYS A 218 -18.58 -13.22 8.45
CA LYS A 218 -19.50 -12.09 8.26
C LYS A 218 -20.10 -12.05 6.86
N VAL A 219 -19.32 -12.35 5.83
CA VAL A 219 -19.83 -12.44 4.44
C VAL A 219 -21.00 -13.42 4.36
N VAL A 220 -20.84 -14.62 4.91
CA VAL A 220 -21.89 -15.65 4.92
C VAL A 220 -23.07 -15.24 5.78
N GLU A 221 -22.82 -14.68 6.99
CA GLU A 221 -23.86 -14.26 7.92
C GLU A 221 -24.82 -13.24 7.32
N VAL A 222 -24.29 -12.23 6.59
CA VAL A 222 -25.11 -11.15 6.05
C VAL A 222 -25.56 -11.41 4.61
N GLY A 223 -25.16 -12.53 4.02
CA GLY A 223 -25.46 -12.84 2.62
C GLY A 223 -24.85 -11.82 1.66
N ALA A 224 -23.59 -11.43 1.87
CA ALA A 224 -22.92 -10.49 1.01
C ALA A 224 -22.42 -11.16 -0.28
N ASP A 225 -22.30 -10.38 -1.35
CA ASP A 225 -21.77 -10.86 -2.63
C ASP A 225 -20.27 -11.18 -2.56
N MET A 226 -19.55 -10.43 -1.71
CA MET A 226 -18.14 -10.62 -1.45
C MET A 226 -17.70 -9.88 -0.18
N GLY A 227 -16.50 -10.22 0.30
CA GLY A 227 -15.79 -9.50 1.33
C GLY A 227 -14.40 -9.07 0.88
N LEU A 228 -13.87 -8.01 1.47
CA LEU A 228 -12.52 -7.50 1.23
C LEU A 228 -11.84 -7.23 2.57
N ALA A 229 -10.63 -7.75 2.76
CA ALA A 229 -9.80 -7.52 3.93
C ALA A 229 -8.55 -6.73 3.53
N PHE A 230 -8.32 -5.63 4.22
CA PHE A 230 -7.12 -4.82 4.10
C PHE A 230 -6.17 -5.09 5.28
N ASP A 231 -4.94 -4.68 5.18
CA ASP A 231 -4.03 -4.62 6.32
C ASP A 231 -3.96 -3.21 6.94
N GLY A 232 -3.17 -3.03 7.97
CA GLY A 232 -3.19 -1.81 8.77
C GLY A 232 -2.93 -0.51 8.01
N ASP A 233 -2.13 -0.53 6.95
CA ASP A 233 -1.88 0.63 6.09
C ASP A 233 -2.48 0.49 4.67
N ALA A 234 -3.25 -0.58 4.47
CA ALA A 234 -4.06 -0.86 3.31
C ALA A 234 -3.31 -0.88 1.96
N ASP A 235 -2.05 -1.28 1.98
CA ASP A 235 -1.30 -1.56 0.75
C ASP A 235 -1.61 -2.96 0.19
N ARG A 236 -2.38 -3.79 0.95
CA ARG A 236 -2.81 -5.14 0.59
C ARG A 236 -4.32 -5.29 0.60
N CYS A 237 -4.80 -6.23 -0.23
CA CYS A 237 -6.20 -6.66 -0.28
C CYS A 237 -6.29 -8.17 -0.48
N LEU A 238 -6.99 -8.86 0.40
CA LEU A 238 -7.51 -10.20 0.16
C LEU A 238 -9.02 -10.14 -0.01
N ALA A 239 -9.59 -11.06 -0.78
CA ALA A 239 -11.02 -11.13 -0.98
C ALA A 239 -11.60 -12.42 -0.43
N VAL A 240 -12.92 -12.41 -0.20
CA VAL A 240 -13.71 -13.56 0.25
C VAL A 240 -14.94 -13.64 -0.63
N ASP A 241 -15.22 -14.83 -1.18
CA ASP A 241 -16.43 -15.05 -1.97
C ASP A 241 -17.70 -15.19 -1.10
N HIS A 242 -18.85 -15.22 -1.72
CA HIS A 242 -20.15 -15.31 -1.04
C HIS A 242 -20.36 -16.62 -0.23
N GLU A 243 -19.51 -17.63 -0.42
CA GLU A 243 -19.51 -18.87 0.37
C GLU A 243 -18.51 -18.84 1.52
N GLY A 244 -17.73 -17.76 1.66
CA GLY A 244 -16.72 -17.60 2.70
C GLY A 244 -15.33 -18.14 2.32
N ASN A 245 -15.09 -18.47 1.06
CA ASN A 245 -13.77 -18.93 0.62
C ASN A 245 -12.83 -17.76 0.34
N ILE A 246 -11.56 -17.91 0.70
CA ILE A 246 -10.54 -16.89 0.45
C ILE A 246 -10.16 -16.88 -1.03
N VAL A 247 -10.10 -15.67 -1.59
CA VAL A 247 -9.55 -15.34 -2.91
C VAL A 247 -8.30 -14.50 -2.66
N ASP A 248 -7.13 -15.13 -2.76
CA ASP A 248 -5.85 -14.52 -2.42
C ASP A 248 -5.30 -13.60 -3.54
N GLY A 249 -4.13 -12.99 -3.30
CA GLY A 249 -3.53 -12.05 -4.25
C GLY A 249 -3.27 -12.66 -5.62
N ASP A 250 -2.90 -13.93 -5.70
CA ASP A 250 -2.67 -14.61 -7.00
C ASP A 250 -3.97 -14.72 -7.80
N HIS A 251 -5.08 -15.08 -7.14
CA HIS A 251 -6.40 -15.10 -7.79
C HIS A 251 -6.83 -13.70 -8.23
N ILE A 252 -6.62 -12.69 -7.38
CA ILE A 252 -6.96 -11.31 -7.70
C ILE A 252 -6.16 -10.83 -8.93
N ILE A 253 -4.85 -11.09 -8.96
CA ILE A 253 -3.99 -10.77 -10.10
C ILE A 253 -4.51 -11.46 -11.37
N ALA A 254 -4.86 -12.75 -11.30
CA ALA A 254 -5.39 -13.48 -12.44
C ALA A 254 -6.70 -12.87 -12.98
N ILE A 255 -7.64 -12.54 -12.10
CA ILE A 255 -8.93 -11.92 -12.46
C ILE A 255 -8.71 -10.54 -13.11
N LEU A 256 -7.85 -9.71 -12.52
CA LEU A 256 -7.55 -8.38 -13.04
C LEU A 256 -6.74 -8.42 -14.33
N ALA A 257 -5.83 -9.39 -14.48
CA ALA A 257 -5.09 -9.59 -15.72
C ALA A 257 -6.01 -9.89 -16.90
N LEU A 258 -6.99 -10.80 -16.73
CA LEU A 258 -7.98 -11.07 -17.76
C LEU A 258 -8.84 -9.86 -18.06
N ALA A 259 -9.24 -9.09 -17.04
CA ALA A 259 -10.00 -7.88 -17.23
C ALA A 259 -9.23 -6.82 -18.04
N LEU A 260 -7.95 -6.64 -17.75
CA LEU A 260 -7.08 -5.71 -18.49
C LEU A 260 -6.78 -6.22 -19.90
N GLN A 261 -6.61 -7.53 -20.09
CA GLN A 261 -6.41 -8.12 -21.41
C GLN A 261 -7.64 -7.92 -22.30
N GLU A 262 -8.84 -8.22 -21.82
CA GLU A 262 -10.10 -7.97 -22.52
C GLU A 262 -10.27 -6.50 -22.92
N ASP A 263 -9.75 -5.60 -22.08
CA ASP A 263 -9.79 -4.15 -22.30
C ASP A 263 -8.63 -3.63 -23.16
N HIS A 264 -7.73 -4.51 -23.63
CA HIS A 264 -6.48 -4.14 -24.33
C HIS A 264 -5.57 -3.19 -23.54
N ARG A 265 -5.60 -3.29 -22.21
CA ARG A 265 -4.83 -2.46 -21.27
C ARG A 265 -3.74 -3.24 -20.51
N LEU A 266 -3.62 -4.55 -20.74
CA LEU A 266 -2.53 -5.36 -20.20
C LEU A 266 -1.27 -5.15 -21.04
N ALA A 267 -0.37 -4.29 -20.60
CA ALA A 267 0.83 -3.93 -21.33
C ALA A 267 1.68 -5.18 -21.63
N SER A 268 2.09 -5.34 -22.89
CA SER A 268 2.85 -6.49 -23.39
C SER A 268 2.21 -7.86 -23.08
N ASN A 269 0.93 -7.88 -22.76
CA ASN A 269 0.21 -9.08 -22.33
C ASN A 269 0.94 -9.83 -21.19
N THR A 270 1.47 -9.04 -20.21
CA THR A 270 2.36 -9.53 -19.15
C THR A 270 1.87 -9.05 -17.79
N VAL A 271 1.95 -9.95 -16.79
CA VAL A 271 1.81 -9.63 -15.36
C VAL A 271 3.14 -9.89 -14.66
N VAL A 272 3.43 -9.11 -13.62
CA VAL A 272 4.61 -9.35 -12.77
C VAL A 272 4.16 -10.01 -11.47
N ALA A 273 4.82 -11.11 -11.11
CA ALA A 273 4.57 -11.84 -9.88
C ALA A 273 5.90 -12.25 -9.22
N THR A 274 5.86 -12.70 -7.98
CA THR A 274 7.08 -13.17 -7.32
C THR A 274 7.27 -14.68 -7.49
N ILE A 275 8.45 -15.17 -7.22
CA ILE A 275 8.73 -16.62 -7.18
C ILE A 275 7.92 -17.37 -6.11
N MET A 276 7.26 -16.66 -5.18
CA MET A 276 6.36 -17.21 -4.17
C MET A 276 4.94 -17.41 -4.67
N SER A 277 4.59 -16.83 -5.82
CA SER A 277 3.26 -17.01 -6.41
C SER A 277 2.97 -18.48 -6.72
N ASN A 278 1.73 -18.87 -6.51
CA ASN A 278 1.31 -20.25 -6.71
C ASN A 278 1.48 -20.67 -8.18
N LEU A 279 1.96 -21.88 -8.41
CA LEU A 279 2.12 -22.40 -9.77
C LEU A 279 0.79 -22.38 -10.57
N GLY A 280 -0.35 -22.43 -9.87
CA GLY A 280 -1.68 -22.30 -10.47
C GLY A 280 -1.86 -20.97 -11.21
N LEU A 281 -1.31 -19.85 -10.69
CA LEU A 281 -1.33 -18.57 -11.40
C LEU A 281 -0.58 -18.66 -12.73
N ILE A 282 0.63 -19.22 -12.71
CA ILE A 282 1.47 -19.32 -13.91
C ILE A 282 0.80 -20.19 -14.98
N ILE A 283 0.19 -21.30 -14.56
CA ILE A 283 -0.54 -22.19 -15.47
C ILE A 283 -1.76 -21.46 -16.06
N ALA A 284 -2.56 -20.81 -15.22
CA ALA A 284 -3.74 -20.08 -15.65
C ALA A 284 -3.40 -18.94 -16.62
N MET A 285 -2.40 -18.14 -16.33
CA MET A 285 -1.98 -17.05 -17.23
C MET A 285 -1.51 -17.58 -18.57
N ARG A 286 -0.75 -18.67 -18.59
CA ARG A 286 -0.30 -19.31 -19.84
C ARG A 286 -1.49 -19.83 -20.67
N GLN A 287 -2.57 -20.33 -20.06
CA GLN A 287 -3.77 -20.78 -20.77
C GLN A 287 -4.52 -19.63 -21.45
N HIS A 288 -4.27 -18.40 -21.03
CA HIS A 288 -4.86 -17.18 -21.59
C HIS A 288 -3.84 -16.35 -22.40
N ASP A 289 -2.71 -16.96 -22.81
CA ASP A 289 -1.64 -16.30 -23.55
C ASP A 289 -1.07 -15.06 -22.83
N ILE A 290 -1.12 -15.04 -21.50
CA ILE A 290 -0.52 -14.01 -20.66
C ILE A 290 0.81 -14.51 -20.13
N HIS A 291 1.87 -13.72 -20.33
CA HIS A 291 3.18 -13.99 -19.74
C HIS A 291 3.22 -13.61 -18.27
N VAL A 292 3.94 -14.41 -17.45
CA VAL A 292 4.22 -14.07 -16.06
C VAL A 292 5.71 -13.80 -15.92
N ASP A 293 6.08 -12.54 -15.67
CA ASP A 293 7.43 -12.15 -15.33
C ASP A 293 7.66 -12.37 -13.83
N GLN A 294 8.59 -13.29 -13.50
CA GLN A 294 8.81 -13.69 -12.11
C GLN A 294 10.01 -12.99 -11.49
N THR A 295 9.77 -12.26 -10.40
CA THR A 295 10.80 -11.55 -9.65
C THR A 295 11.15 -12.27 -8.35
N LYS A 296 12.18 -11.78 -7.65
CA LYS A 296 12.41 -12.11 -6.24
C LYS A 296 11.23 -11.67 -5.37
N VAL A 297 11.13 -12.22 -4.16
CA VAL A 297 10.13 -11.81 -3.18
C VAL A 297 10.38 -10.38 -2.71
N GLY A 298 9.31 -9.59 -2.69
CA GLY A 298 9.31 -8.21 -2.22
C GLY A 298 8.67 -7.25 -3.24
N ASP A 299 7.83 -6.37 -2.73
CA ASP A 299 7.10 -5.34 -3.47
C ASP A 299 8.00 -4.50 -4.37
N ARG A 300 9.21 -4.22 -3.90
CA ARG A 300 10.23 -3.48 -4.61
C ARG A 300 10.63 -4.15 -5.93
N TYR A 301 10.91 -5.45 -5.92
CA TYR A 301 11.33 -6.17 -7.14
C TYR A 301 10.21 -6.25 -8.17
N VAL A 302 8.96 -6.36 -7.70
CA VAL A 302 7.78 -6.30 -8.57
C VAL A 302 7.70 -4.93 -9.24
N LEU A 303 7.80 -3.85 -8.46
CA LEU A 303 7.75 -2.48 -8.96
C LEU A 303 8.91 -2.16 -9.92
N GLU A 304 10.13 -2.60 -9.60
CA GLU A 304 11.32 -2.43 -10.46
C GLU A 304 11.11 -3.09 -11.83
N SER A 305 10.61 -4.34 -11.86
CA SER A 305 10.31 -5.00 -13.12
C SER A 305 9.20 -4.30 -13.91
N MET A 306 8.12 -3.89 -13.21
CA MET A 306 7.03 -3.15 -13.85
C MET A 306 7.52 -1.86 -14.50
N ASN A 307 8.32 -1.06 -13.78
CA ASN A 307 8.84 0.22 -14.27
C ASN A 307 9.83 0.03 -15.43
N ALA A 308 10.75 -0.93 -15.33
CA ALA A 308 11.74 -1.20 -16.35
C ALA A 308 11.14 -1.62 -17.70
N ASN A 309 10.01 -2.31 -17.67
CA ASN A 309 9.37 -2.88 -18.85
C ASN A 309 8.04 -2.21 -19.24
N GLY A 310 7.55 -1.26 -18.43
CA GLY A 310 6.29 -0.58 -18.65
C GLY A 310 5.06 -1.49 -18.46
N PHE A 311 5.15 -2.49 -17.57
CA PHE A 311 4.03 -3.39 -17.30
C PHE A 311 2.95 -2.71 -16.45
N SER A 312 1.69 -3.07 -16.70
CA SER A 312 0.52 -2.40 -16.11
C SER A 312 -0.02 -3.05 -14.84
N LEU A 313 0.32 -4.32 -14.59
CA LEU A 313 -0.17 -5.09 -13.44
C LEU A 313 0.93 -5.97 -12.87
N GLY A 314 1.08 -5.94 -11.55
CA GLY A 314 1.96 -6.84 -10.83
C GLY A 314 1.55 -6.95 -9.38
N GLY A 315 2.11 -7.92 -8.66
CA GLY A 315 1.84 -8.06 -7.24
C GLY A 315 2.32 -9.36 -6.63
N GLU A 316 1.81 -9.63 -5.44
CA GLU A 316 2.19 -10.76 -4.60
C GLU A 316 0.96 -11.52 -4.10
N GLN A 317 1.14 -12.79 -3.78
CA GLN A 317 0.10 -13.63 -3.17
C GLN A 317 -0.48 -13.04 -1.87
N SER A 318 0.32 -12.24 -1.16
CA SER A 318 -0.08 -11.52 0.06
C SER A 318 -1.20 -10.48 -0.17
N GLY A 319 -1.54 -10.18 -1.44
CA GLY A 319 -2.54 -9.18 -1.81
C GLY A 319 -1.98 -7.78 -2.08
N HIS A 320 -0.66 -7.62 -2.08
CA HIS A 320 -0.02 -6.38 -2.53
C HIS A 320 -0.07 -6.34 -4.06
N VAL A 321 -1.02 -5.59 -4.62
CA VAL A 321 -1.27 -5.52 -6.06
C VAL A 321 -1.07 -4.09 -6.54
N ILE A 322 -0.24 -3.94 -7.58
CA ILE A 322 0.11 -2.67 -8.21
C ILE A 322 -0.58 -2.58 -9.55
N MET A 323 -1.37 -1.53 -9.73
CA MET A 323 -1.96 -1.13 -11.02
C MET A 323 -1.30 0.18 -11.45
N SER A 324 -0.25 0.11 -12.28
CA SER A 324 0.65 1.25 -12.57
C SER A 324 -0.01 2.45 -13.24
N GLU A 325 -1.19 2.26 -13.84
CA GLU A 325 -1.98 3.36 -14.40
C GLU A 325 -2.52 4.29 -13.31
N PHE A 326 -2.71 3.79 -12.09
CA PHE A 326 -3.39 4.52 -11.01
C PHE A 326 -2.53 4.73 -9.78
N ALA A 327 -1.56 3.86 -9.53
CA ALA A 327 -0.78 3.86 -8.30
C ALA A 327 0.70 3.54 -8.56
N THR A 328 1.58 4.10 -7.71
CA THR A 328 3.03 3.87 -7.72
C THR A 328 3.46 2.79 -6.74
N THR A 329 2.53 2.19 -6.02
CA THR A 329 2.72 1.11 -5.04
C THR A 329 1.47 0.25 -4.99
N GLY A 330 1.47 -0.85 -4.24
CA GLY A 330 0.26 -1.61 -3.97
C GLY A 330 -0.81 -0.76 -3.29
N ASP A 331 -2.04 -0.93 -3.74
CA ASP A 331 -3.20 -0.21 -3.21
C ASP A 331 -4.36 -1.18 -3.03
N GLY A 332 -4.61 -1.54 -1.76
CA GLY A 332 -5.63 -2.53 -1.43
C GLY A 332 -7.04 -2.05 -1.75
N VAL A 333 -7.35 -0.78 -1.49
CA VAL A 333 -8.68 -0.23 -1.73
C VAL A 333 -8.96 -0.11 -3.23
N LEU A 334 -8.00 0.37 -4.00
CA LEU A 334 -8.04 0.40 -5.46
C LEU A 334 -8.26 -1.00 -6.05
N THR A 335 -7.46 -1.96 -5.59
CA THR A 335 -7.55 -3.38 -6.00
C THR A 335 -8.92 -3.96 -5.72
N GLY A 336 -9.45 -3.74 -4.52
CA GLY A 336 -10.77 -4.20 -4.11
C GLY A 336 -11.90 -3.57 -4.94
N LEU A 337 -11.82 -2.27 -5.25
CA LEU A 337 -12.78 -1.57 -6.11
C LEU A 337 -12.79 -2.13 -7.53
N HIS A 338 -11.62 -2.34 -8.14
CA HIS A 338 -11.53 -2.90 -9.49
C HIS A 338 -12.00 -4.35 -9.53
N LEU A 339 -11.73 -5.14 -8.49
CA LEU A 339 -12.24 -6.50 -8.36
C LEU A 339 -13.77 -6.51 -8.26
N ALA A 340 -14.36 -5.69 -7.40
CA ALA A 340 -15.80 -5.56 -7.26
C ALA A 340 -16.47 -5.06 -8.56
N ALA A 341 -15.87 -4.09 -9.23
CA ALA A 341 -16.34 -3.61 -10.53
C ALA A 341 -16.31 -4.74 -11.60
N ARG A 342 -15.31 -5.62 -11.55
CA ARG A 342 -15.25 -6.79 -12.44
C ARG A 342 -16.39 -7.77 -12.16
N VAL A 343 -16.69 -8.05 -10.90
CA VAL A 343 -17.85 -8.86 -10.48
C VAL A 343 -19.15 -8.24 -11.01
N ALA A 344 -19.38 -6.97 -10.73
CA ALA A 344 -20.58 -6.24 -11.17
C ALA A 344 -20.74 -6.26 -12.70
N ARG A 345 -19.67 -5.97 -13.43
CA ARG A 345 -19.68 -5.86 -14.91
C ARG A 345 -19.98 -7.19 -15.60
N THR A 346 -19.44 -8.28 -15.08
CA THR A 346 -19.61 -9.59 -15.69
C THR A 346 -20.91 -10.29 -15.28
N GLY A 347 -21.51 -9.88 -14.17
CA GLY A 347 -22.64 -10.57 -13.54
C GLY A 347 -22.27 -11.96 -12.99
N LYS A 348 -20.97 -12.29 -12.95
CA LYS A 348 -20.45 -13.53 -12.37
C LYS A 348 -20.14 -13.30 -10.90
N THR A 349 -20.30 -14.35 -10.10
CA THR A 349 -19.85 -14.33 -8.70
C THR A 349 -18.33 -14.27 -8.63
N LEU A 350 -17.79 -13.77 -7.49
CA LEU A 350 -16.34 -13.79 -7.27
C LEU A 350 -15.78 -15.21 -7.30
N LYS A 351 -16.51 -16.21 -6.81
CA LYS A 351 -16.16 -17.63 -6.91
C LYS A 351 -15.99 -18.10 -8.35
N GLU A 352 -16.92 -17.72 -9.24
CA GLU A 352 -16.82 -18.05 -10.67
C GLU A 352 -15.62 -17.37 -11.33
N LEU A 353 -15.35 -16.12 -11.00
CA LEU A 353 -14.15 -15.42 -11.49
C LEU A 353 -12.86 -16.03 -10.96
N ALA A 354 -12.80 -16.42 -9.69
CA ALA A 354 -11.64 -17.04 -9.07
C ALA A 354 -11.34 -18.45 -9.64
N SER A 355 -12.33 -19.10 -10.28
CA SER A 355 -12.14 -20.40 -10.93
C SER A 355 -11.19 -20.36 -12.15
N VAL A 356 -10.73 -19.18 -12.54
CA VAL A 356 -9.71 -19.00 -13.59
C VAL A 356 -8.40 -19.71 -13.25
N MET A 357 -8.07 -19.83 -11.96
CA MET A 357 -6.92 -20.62 -11.53
C MET A 357 -7.31 -21.64 -10.46
N THR A 358 -6.57 -22.74 -10.44
CA THR A 358 -6.66 -23.74 -9.37
C THR A 358 -5.44 -23.58 -8.48
N ARG A 359 -5.65 -23.34 -7.19
CA ARG A 359 -4.55 -23.30 -6.23
C ARG A 359 -3.95 -24.69 -6.07
N LEU A 360 -2.67 -24.82 -6.39
CA LEU A 360 -1.93 -26.05 -6.21
C LEU A 360 -1.29 -26.13 -4.81
N PRO A 361 -1.12 -27.34 -4.25
CA PRO A 361 -0.40 -27.48 -2.99
C PRO A 361 1.02 -26.89 -3.09
N GLN A 362 1.41 -26.11 -2.11
CA GLN A 362 2.69 -25.44 -2.04
C GLN A 362 3.33 -25.69 -0.69
N ALA A 363 4.61 -26.06 -0.67
CA ALA A 363 5.40 -26.22 0.53
C ALA A 363 6.57 -25.24 0.53
N LEU A 364 6.69 -24.44 1.59
CA LEU A 364 7.84 -23.57 1.81
C LEU A 364 8.87 -24.35 2.64
N ILE A 365 10.06 -24.56 2.07
CA ILE A 365 11.18 -25.21 2.77
C ILE A 365 12.30 -24.18 2.91
N ASN A 366 12.58 -23.74 4.12
CA ASN A 366 13.69 -22.86 4.42
C ASN A 366 14.98 -23.72 4.53
N ALA A 367 15.90 -23.59 3.58
CA ALA A 367 17.21 -24.22 3.62
C ALA A 367 18.29 -23.17 3.92
N VAL A 368 19.00 -23.31 5.03
CA VAL A 368 20.17 -22.50 5.37
C VAL A 368 21.43 -23.21 4.84
N SER A 369 22.12 -22.60 3.88
CA SER A 369 23.39 -23.10 3.39
C SER A 369 24.53 -22.50 4.21
N TYR A 370 25.28 -23.34 4.91
CA TYR A 370 26.48 -22.97 5.71
C TYR A 370 27.77 -22.95 4.88
N THR A 371 27.71 -22.96 3.55
CA THR A 371 28.89 -23.08 2.69
C THR A 371 29.84 -21.87 2.71
N HIS A 372 29.46 -20.75 3.33
CA HIS A 372 30.32 -19.57 3.43
C HIS A 372 31.14 -19.44 4.74
N LEU A 373 30.98 -20.36 5.70
CA LEU A 373 31.67 -20.28 6.99
C LEU A 373 33.01 -21.06 7.06
N ARG A 374 33.51 -21.64 5.93
CA ARG A 374 34.76 -22.40 5.93
C ARG A 374 35.91 -21.76 5.15
N ALA A 375 35.85 -20.49 4.82
CA ALA A 375 36.91 -19.83 4.02
C ALA A 375 37.92 -19.01 4.86
N HIS A 376 37.95 -19.12 6.17
CA HIS A 376 38.91 -18.39 7.01
C HIS A 376 39.53 -19.27 8.12
N GLU A 377 39.95 -20.49 7.79
CA GLU A 377 40.90 -21.26 8.63
C GLU A 377 41.93 -21.88 7.69
N THR A 378 42.92 -21.11 7.29
CA THR A 378 44.34 -21.54 7.06
C THR A 378 45.23 -20.31 7.08
#